data_d0cd7e3bdcb70abceb4a489ecf84ad94
#
_entry.id   d0cd7e3bdcb70abceb4a489ecf84ad94
#
_cell.length_a   1.000
_cell.length_b   1.000
_cell.length_c   1.000
_cell.angle_alpha   90.00
_cell.angle_beta   90.00
_cell.angle_gamma   90.00
#
_symmetry.space_group_name_H-M   'P 1'
#
loop_
_entity.id
_entity.type
_entity.pdbx_description
1 polymer ?
#
loop_
_entity_poly.entity_id
_entity_poly.type
_entity_poly.pdbx_seq_one_letter_code
_entity_poly.pdbx_strand_id
1 'polypeptide(L)'
;GERINTQGSKQAREIILAERYDAVTELADQQVANGAHVLDVCVALTERGDEAATMRKVVKRLSLHTPLPLAFDTTDPEVMQAALEIYPGRAILNSVHLEGGEARARRILGLAKTFGAAVIALTIDEQGMARTVERKLEVARRLYHLAVDEIGLPPHALIFDPLTFTLATGDPASADAAHETLRAIPAIKAALPGVLTNLGVSNISYGLKPPARRVLNSVFLYHAVEAGLDVAIVNPAQITPYADLPEAVRTLADDLIFNRRADALPRFIAYFAGASEAGEVPAGRGAHPRQQLYEAILRRRREGVEALVDACLQEMDALDVLNTVLLPAMKEVGDRFGAGELILPFVLQAAEVMRAAVTHLEPHLPRQTDATKGTLVLATVFGDVHDIGKNLVKTILVNNGYTVHDLGKQVPVSAIVDKAIEVQADAIGLSALLVATSAQMRLCVEELQRRGLDLPVLVGGAAINPAFAQRIGADYAGGVYYCKDAFDALRVLEERLGHPA
;
A
#
# COMPACT_ATOMS: atom_id res chain seq x y z
N GLY A 1 11.44 -9.70 -14.11
CA GLY A 1 12.33 -9.28 -13.01
C GLY A 1 11.90 -7.94 -12.43
N GLU A 2 11.64 -7.88 -11.11
CA GLU A 2 11.05 -6.74 -10.40
C GLU A 2 12.07 -5.87 -9.61
N ARG A 3 13.36 -5.92 -9.94
CA ARG A 3 14.38 -5.23 -9.12
C ARG A 3 14.72 -3.82 -9.59
N ILE A 4 14.32 -3.41 -10.79
CA ILE A 4 14.41 -2.02 -11.28
C ILE A 4 13.13 -1.30 -10.91
N ASN A 5 12.82 -1.28 -9.63
CA ASN A 5 11.59 -0.71 -9.09
C ASN A 5 11.91 0.08 -7.82
N THR A 6 11.69 1.39 -7.86
CA THR A 6 12.00 2.32 -6.76
C THR A 6 11.12 2.12 -5.52
N GLN A 7 9.97 1.48 -5.67
CA GLN A 7 9.06 1.20 -4.57
C GLN A 7 9.39 -0.13 -3.86
N GLY A 8 9.95 -1.10 -4.60
CA GLY A 8 10.27 -2.44 -4.09
C GLY A 8 11.76 -2.71 -3.87
N SER A 9 12.67 -1.82 -4.30
CA SER A 9 14.11 -1.99 -4.23
C SER A 9 14.80 -0.76 -3.69
N LYS A 10 15.37 -0.85 -2.47
CA LYS A 10 16.19 0.21 -1.88
C LYS A 10 17.33 0.62 -2.80
N GLN A 11 18.00 -0.36 -3.43
CA GLN A 11 19.12 -0.12 -4.34
C GLN A 11 18.68 0.67 -5.58
N ALA A 12 17.54 0.29 -6.22
CA ALA A 12 17.01 1.04 -7.36
C ALA A 12 16.65 2.48 -6.95
N ARG A 13 16.02 2.66 -5.78
CA ARG A 13 15.68 3.97 -5.25
C ARG A 13 16.91 4.86 -5.05
N GLU A 14 17.97 4.34 -4.45
CA GLU A 14 19.24 5.07 -4.23
C GLU A 14 19.92 5.44 -5.57
N ILE A 15 19.89 4.55 -6.55
CA ILE A 15 20.43 4.78 -7.90
C ILE A 15 19.69 5.94 -8.58
N ILE A 16 18.36 5.92 -8.56
CA ILE A 16 17.51 6.92 -9.21
C ILE A 16 17.62 8.27 -8.50
N LEU A 17 17.61 8.31 -7.17
CA LEU A 17 17.79 9.54 -6.39
C LEU A 17 19.16 10.20 -6.65
N ALA A 18 20.20 9.38 -6.77
CA ALA A 18 21.56 9.86 -7.06
C ALA A 18 21.82 10.13 -8.56
N GLU A 19 20.83 9.96 -9.43
CA GLU A 19 20.90 10.10 -10.90
C GLU A 19 22.00 9.23 -11.56
N ARG A 20 22.38 8.13 -10.93
CA ARG A 20 23.39 7.19 -11.43
C ARG A 20 22.77 6.19 -12.41
N TYR A 21 22.14 6.67 -13.48
CA TYR A 21 21.37 5.84 -14.43
C TYR A 21 22.20 4.73 -15.08
N ASP A 22 23.53 4.86 -15.16
CA ASP A 22 24.41 3.79 -15.64
C ASP A 22 24.39 2.56 -14.74
N ALA A 23 24.25 2.75 -13.42
CA ALA A 23 24.19 1.64 -12.46
C ALA A 23 22.89 0.81 -12.56
N VAL A 24 21.87 1.29 -13.31
CA VAL A 24 20.67 0.49 -13.56
C VAL A 24 20.97 -0.74 -14.41
N THR A 25 22.00 -0.68 -15.27
CA THR A 25 22.41 -1.80 -16.12
C THR A 25 22.95 -2.97 -15.29
N GLU A 26 23.59 -2.71 -14.16
CA GLU A 26 24.05 -3.77 -13.25
C GLU A 26 22.87 -4.53 -12.63
N LEU A 27 21.79 -3.82 -12.29
CA LEU A 27 20.55 -4.46 -11.82
C LEU A 27 19.88 -5.28 -12.92
N ALA A 28 19.95 -4.83 -14.16
CA ALA A 28 19.45 -5.58 -15.30
C ALA A 28 20.23 -6.88 -15.48
N ASP A 29 21.57 -6.81 -15.51
CA ASP A 29 22.46 -7.96 -15.67
C ASP A 29 22.24 -9.01 -14.58
N GLN A 30 22.09 -8.59 -13.32
CA GLN A 30 21.79 -9.49 -12.21
C GLN A 30 20.45 -10.22 -12.42
N GLN A 31 19.42 -9.54 -12.91
CA GLN A 31 18.14 -10.19 -13.16
C GLN A 31 18.19 -11.13 -14.36
N VAL A 32 18.90 -10.74 -15.42
CA VAL A 32 19.15 -11.61 -16.59
C VAL A 32 19.89 -12.88 -16.18
N ALA A 33 20.97 -12.75 -15.40
CA ALA A 33 21.74 -13.88 -14.88
C ALA A 33 20.91 -14.83 -13.98
N ASN A 34 19.88 -14.30 -13.33
CA ASN A 34 18.95 -15.08 -12.53
C ASN A 34 17.71 -15.56 -13.30
N GLY A 35 17.69 -15.47 -14.63
CA GLY A 35 16.65 -16.03 -15.49
C GLY A 35 15.43 -15.15 -15.72
N ALA A 36 15.53 -13.84 -15.55
CA ALA A 36 14.44 -12.95 -15.97
C ALA A 36 14.28 -12.95 -17.49
N HIS A 37 13.03 -12.99 -17.98
CA HIS A 37 12.70 -12.91 -19.41
C HIS A 37 12.23 -11.51 -19.81
N VAL A 38 11.76 -10.70 -18.86
CA VAL A 38 11.30 -9.33 -19.01
C VAL A 38 11.81 -8.53 -17.80
N LEU A 39 12.18 -7.28 -17.99
CA LEU A 39 12.55 -6.37 -16.91
C LEU A 39 11.41 -5.39 -16.64
N ASP A 40 10.89 -5.41 -15.43
CA ASP A 40 9.89 -4.47 -14.95
C ASP A 40 10.57 -3.22 -14.41
N VAL A 41 10.16 -2.03 -14.89
CA VAL A 41 10.83 -0.75 -14.66
C VAL A 41 9.85 0.25 -14.06
N CYS A 42 10.10 0.61 -12.79
CA CYS A 42 9.39 1.67 -12.06
C CYS A 42 10.40 2.70 -11.53
N VAL A 43 10.16 3.97 -11.83
CA VAL A 43 11.02 5.09 -11.39
C VAL A 43 10.28 6.10 -10.52
N ALA A 44 9.04 5.80 -10.13
CA ALA A 44 8.19 6.66 -9.33
C ALA A 44 8.79 6.93 -7.94
N LEU A 45 8.95 8.21 -7.60
CA LEU A 45 9.47 8.68 -6.32
C LEU A 45 8.71 9.92 -5.86
N THR A 46 8.32 9.95 -4.60
CA THR A 46 7.65 11.12 -4.01
C THR A 46 8.58 12.33 -3.90
N GLU A 47 9.89 12.09 -3.83
CA GLU A 47 10.91 13.14 -3.78
C GLU A 47 11.14 13.85 -5.13
N ARG A 48 10.68 13.24 -6.23
CA ARG A 48 10.89 13.75 -7.59
C ARG A 48 9.57 14.05 -8.29
N GLY A 49 9.56 15.12 -9.08
CA GLY A 49 8.40 15.50 -9.92
C GLY A 49 8.64 15.27 -11.42
N ASP A 50 9.79 14.69 -11.80
CA ASP A 50 10.25 14.52 -13.19
C ASP A 50 10.21 13.06 -13.66
N GLU A 51 9.18 12.30 -13.26
CA GLU A 51 9.07 10.85 -13.50
C GLU A 51 9.20 10.52 -15.00
N ALA A 52 8.51 11.25 -15.88
CA ALA A 52 8.58 11.03 -17.33
C ALA A 52 10.00 11.23 -17.88
N ALA A 53 10.72 12.28 -17.46
CA ALA A 53 12.09 12.52 -17.86
C ALA A 53 13.06 11.46 -17.33
N THR A 54 12.86 11.02 -16.09
CA THR A 54 13.61 9.94 -15.46
C THR A 54 13.38 8.61 -16.17
N MET A 55 12.12 8.27 -16.47
CA MET A 55 11.76 7.07 -17.22
C MET A 55 12.43 7.05 -18.60
N ARG A 56 12.44 8.16 -19.35
CA ARG A 56 13.17 8.27 -20.62
C ARG A 56 14.66 7.92 -20.46
N LYS A 57 15.32 8.47 -19.45
CA LYS A 57 16.76 8.22 -19.22
C LYS A 57 17.03 6.73 -18.92
N VAL A 58 16.24 6.14 -18.03
CA VAL A 58 16.37 4.73 -17.65
C VAL A 58 16.07 3.79 -18.81
N VAL A 59 14.94 3.99 -19.52
CA VAL A 59 14.55 3.18 -20.68
C VAL A 59 15.60 3.27 -21.77
N LYS A 60 16.11 4.47 -22.10
CA LYS A 60 17.19 4.64 -23.09
C LYS A 60 18.44 3.85 -22.71
N ARG A 61 18.84 3.85 -21.44
CA ARG A 61 19.99 3.07 -20.96
C ARG A 61 19.77 1.57 -21.11
N LEU A 62 18.63 1.09 -20.63
CA LEU A 62 18.30 -0.34 -20.68
C LEU A 62 18.17 -0.84 -22.13
N SER A 63 17.50 -0.09 -23.01
CA SER A 63 17.32 -0.50 -24.42
C SER A 63 18.61 -0.60 -25.22
N LEU A 64 19.67 0.10 -24.80
CA LEU A 64 21.00 0.00 -25.40
C LEU A 64 21.87 -1.10 -24.77
N HIS A 65 21.48 -1.62 -23.62
CA HIS A 65 22.28 -2.54 -22.82
C HIS A 65 21.78 -3.98 -22.86
N THR A 66 20.44 -4.18 -22.77
CA THR A 66 19.85 -5.52 -22.71
C THR A 66 18.93 -5.81 -23.88
N PRO A 67 18.95 -7.06 -24.42
CA PRO A 67 18.00 -7.48 -25.44
C PRO A 67 16.63 -7.86 -24.86
N LEU A 68 16.46 -7.91 -23.53
CA LEU A 68 15.20 -8.30 -22.91
C LEU A 68 14.12 -7.24 -23.10
N PRO A 69 12.86 -7.65 -23.28
CA PRO A 69 11.71 -6.75 -23.29
C PRO A 69 11.58 -6.00 -21.96
N LEU A 70 11.05 -4.78 -22.02
CA LEU A 70 10.78 -3.95 -20.84
C LEU A 70 9.27 -3.87 -20.58
N ALA A 71 8.89 -3.97 -19.32
CA ALA A 71 7.59 -3.57 -18.81
C ALA A 71 7.73 -2.21 -18.11
N PHE A 72 6.85 -1.26 -18.44
CA PHE A 72 6.85 0.07 -17.82
C PHE A 72 5.82 0.11 -16.71
N ASP A 73 6.29 0.06 -15.47
CA ASP A 73 5.46 0.03 -14.25
C ASP A 73 5.16 1.46 -13.81
N THR A 74 4.08 1.98 -14.33
CA THR A 74 3.50 3.27 -13.95
C THR A 74 2.02 3.30 -14.30
N THR A 75 1.25 4.08 -13.57
CA THR A 75 -0.17 4.33 -13.89
C THR A 75 -0.36 5.66 -14.63
N ASP A 76 0.70 6.45 -14.86
CA ASP A 76 0.63 7.74 -15.52
C ASP A 76 0.78 7.58 -17.05
N PRO A 77 -0.26 7.92 -17.86
CA PRO A 77 -0.19 7.83 -19.31
C PRO A 77 0.91 8.69 -19.94
N GLU A 78 1.30 9.81 -19.31
CA GLU A 78 2.38 10.67 -19.82
C GLU A 78 3.75 10.03 -19.65
N VAL A 79 3.96 9.34 -18.52
CA VAL A 79 5.17 8.56 -18.26
C VAL A 79 5.26 7.37 -19.21
N MET A 80 4.13 6.65 -19.42
CA MET A 80 4.05 5.56 -20.40
C MET A 80 4.40 6.06 -21.82
N GLN A 81 3.78 7.15 -22.25
CA GLN A 81 4.05 7.74 -23.57
C GLN A 81 5.52 8.13 -23.71
N ALA A 82 6.07 8.79 -22.70
CA ALA A 82 7.47 9.20 -22.68
C ALA A 82 8.45 8.02 -22.85
N ALA A 83 8.14 6.88 -22.26
CA ALA A 83 8.92 5.64 -22.42
C ALA A 83 8.74 5.02 -23.80
N LEU A 84 7.49 4.91 -24.29
CA LEU A 84 7.15 4.32 -25.58
C LEU A 84 7.79 5.05 -26.77
N GLU A 85 7.86 6.39 -26.73
CA GLU A 85 8.44 7.21 -27.81
C GLU A 85 9.92 6.94 -28.07
N ILE A 86 10.64 6.40 -27.09
CA ILE A 86 12.09 6.14 -27.20
C ILE A 86 12.45 4.65 -27.19
N TYR A 87 11.52 3.78 -26.82
CA TYR A 87 11.78 2.35 -26.72
C TYR A 87 11.62 1.66 -28.09
N PRO A 88 12.67 1.04 -28.62
CA PRO A 88 12.63 0.45 -29.96
C PRO A 88 11.93 -0.91 -30.05
N GLY A 89 11.67 -1.54 -28.89
CA GLY A 89 11.07 -2.88 -28.80
C GLY A 89 9.57 -2.85 -28.55
N ARG A 90 8.95 -4.03 -28.52
CA ARG A 90 7.59 -4.19 -28.06
C ARG A 90 7.54 -4.13 -26.52
N ALA A 91 6.99 -3.05 -25.98
CA ALA A 91 6.85 -2.86 -24.54
C ALA A 91 5.65 -3.63 -23.97
N ILE A 92 5.67 -3.80 -22.63
CA ILE A 92 4.50 -4.17 -21.83
C ILE A 92 4.14 -2.94 -20.98
N LEU A 93 2.92 -2.45 -21.03
CA LEU A 93 2.43 -1.38 -20.16
C LEU A 93 1.87 -2.00 -18.88
N ASN A 94 2.42 -1.66 -17.74
CA ASN A 94 2.02 -2.11 -16.42
C ASN A 94 1.58 -0.88 -15.60
N SER A 95 0.29 -0.50 -15.53
CA SER A 95 -0.88 -1.27 -15.91
C SER A 95 -2.06 -0.38 -16.35
N VAL A 96 -3.13 -1.02 -16.81
CA VAL A 96 -4.42 -0.41 -17.02
C VAL A 96 -5.46 -0.97 -16.06
N HIS A 97 -6.36 -0.13 -15.57
CA HIS A 97 -7.50 -0.49 -14.72
C HIS A 97 -8.61 0.57 -14.81
N LEU A 98 -9.78 0.28 -14.23
CA LEU A 98 -10.96 1.14 -14.31
C LEU A 98 -11.21 2.00 -13.05
N GLU A 99 -10.33 1.96 -12.06
CA GLU A 99 -10.47 2.73 -10.81
C GLU A 99 -10.60 4.24 -11.06
N GLY A 100 -9.79 4.78 -11.97
CA GLY A 100 -9.84 6.19 -12.40
C GLY A 100 -10.85 6.47 -13.52
N GLY A 101 -11.76 5.52 -13.79
CA GLY A 101 -12.75 5.63 -14.86
C GLY A 101 -12.22 5.23 -16.26
N GLU A 102 -13.14 5.05 -17.20
CA GLU A 102 -12.83 4.56 -18.56
C GLU A 102 -11.96 5.52 -19.37
N ALA A 103 -12.06 6.83 -19.16
CA ALA A 103 -11.30 7.81 -19.95
C ALA A 103 -9.78 7.60 -19.84
N ARG A 104 -9.28 7.31 -18.65
CA ARG A 104 -7.86 7.00 -18.41
C ARG A 104 -7.49 5.66 -19.03
N ALA A 105 -8.32 4.63 -18.84
CA ALA A 105 -8.11 3.32 -19.45
C ALA A 105 -8.04 3.43 -20.98
N ARG A 106 -8.94 4.16 -21.61
CA ARG A 106 -8.94 4.43 -23.05
C ARG A 106 -7.65 5.09 -23.55
N ARG A 107 -7.12 6.04 -22.79
CA ARG A 107 -5.84 6.71 -23.11
C ARG A 107 -4.68 5.71 -23.12
N ILE A 108 -4.55 4.87 -22.08
CA ILE A 108 -3.49 3.86 -21.97
C ILE A 108 -3.63 2.80 -23.08
N LEU A 109 -4.83 2.28 -23.30
CA LEU A 109 -5.09 1.30 -24.36
C LEU A 109 -4.87 1.89 -25.77
N GLY A 110 -5.17 3.18 -25.97
CA GLY A 110 -4.85 3.92 -27.17
C GLY A 110 -3.35 4.02 -27.44
N LEU A 111 -2.54 4.29 -26.41
CA LEU A 111 -1.08 4.24 -26.49
C LEU A 111 -0.59 2.84 -26.83
N ALA A 112 -1.13 1.80 -26.20
CA ALA A 112 -0.78 0.42 -26.51
C ALA A 112 -1.05 0.08 -27.98
N LYS A 113 -2.19 0.50 -28.52
CA LYS A 113 -2.52 0.30 -29.94
C LYS A 113 -1.56 1.06 -30.85
N THR A 114 -1.28 2.33 -30.56
CA THR A 114 -0.41 3.19 -31.37
C THR A 114 1.01 2.66 -31.49
N PHE A 115 1.56 2.17 -30.36
CA PHE A 115 2.94 1.69 -30.27
C PHE A 115 3.09 0.16 -30.39
N GLY A 116 1.99 -0.57 -30.57
CA GLY A 116 2.01 -2.04 -30.68
C GLY A 116 2.39 -2.75 -29.37
N ALA A 117 2.19 -2.10 -28.21
CA ALA A 117 2.54 -2.65 -26.90
C ALA A 117 1.53 -3.69 -26.41
N ALA A 118 1.97 -4.57 -25.53
CA ALA A 118 1.09 -5.38 -24.69
C ALA A 118 0.71 -4.60 -23.42
N VAL A 119 -0.38 -4.98 -22.74
CA VAL A 119 -0.89 -4.27 -21.56
C VAL A 119 -1.26 -5.26 -20.48
N ILE A 120 -0.74 -5.06 -19.26
CA ILE A 120 -1.23 -5.73 -18.06
C ILE A 120 -2.52 -5.01 -17.62
N ALA A 121 -3.61 -5.76 -17.54
CA ALA A 121 -4.94 -5.28 -17.19
C ALA A 121 -5.31 -5.80 -15.78
N LEU A 122 -5.35 -4.90 -14.80
CA LEU A 122 -5.66 -5.25 -13.41
C LEU A 122 -7.17 -5.38 -13.21
N THR A 123 -7.61 -6.38 -12.45
CA THR A 123 -9.01 -6.56 -12.09
C THR A 123 -9.44 -5.58 -10.99
N ILE A 124 -9.35 -4.28 -11.30
CA ILE A 124 -9.71 -3.14 -10.43
C ILE A 124 -10.66 -2.23 -11.19
N ASP A 125 -11.73 -1.79 -10.55
CA ASP A 125 -12.66 -0.80 -11.09
C ASP A 125 -13.08 0.24 -10.04
N GLU A 126 -14.15 0.97 -10.31
CA GLU A 126 -14.67 2.04 -9.46
C GLU A 126 -15.10 1.56 -8.07
N GLN A 127 -15.34 0.25 -7.89
CA GLN A 127 -15.63 -0.38 -6.59
C GLN A 127 -14.35 -0.88 -5.89
N GLY A 128 -13.19 -0.69 -6.50
CA GLY A 128 -11.90 -1.11 -5.99
C GLY A 128 -11.42 -2.47 -6.52
N MET A 129 -10.51 -3.09 -5.78
CA MET A 129 -9.85 -4.36 -6.14
C MET A 129 -10.82 -5.54 -6.04
N ALA A 130 -11.00 -6.30 -7.13
CA ALA A 130 -11.84 -7.49 -7.15
C ALA A 130 -11.23 -8.62 -6.30
N ARG A 131 -12.02 -9.21 -5.39
CA ARG A 131 -11.55 -10.24 -4.46
C ARG A 131 -12.00 -11.65 -4.85
N THR A 132 -13.23 -11.83 -5.34
CA THR A 132 -13.79 -13.15 -5.75
C THR A 132 -13.59 -13.41 -7.23
N VAL A 133 -13.62 -14.68 -7.63
CA VAL A 133 -13.51 -15.11 -9.03
C VAL A 133 -14.54 -14.41 -9.92
N GLU A 134 -15.79 -14.34 -9.48
CA GLU A 134 -16.89 -13.74 -10.21
C GLU A 134 -16.63 -12.26 -10.47
N ARG A 135 -16.17 -11.53 -9.43
CA ARG A 135 -15.88 -10.11 -9.54
C ARG A 135 -14.66 -9.83 -10.41
N LYS A 136 -13.61 -10.66 -10.29
CA LYS A 136 -12.42 -10.58 -11.16
C LYS A 136 -12.81 -10.78 -12.63
N LEU A 137 -13.67 -11.74 -12.90
CA LEU A 137 -14.14 -12.04 -14.26
C LEU A 137 -15.04 -10.93 -14.82
N GLU A 138 -15.88 -10.32 -14.00
CA GLU A 138 -16.72 -9.18 -14.39
C GLU A 138 -15.85 -8.00 -14.85
N VAL A 139 -14.88 -7.59 -14.03
CA VAL A 139 -13.96 -6.50 -14.39
C VAL A 139 -13.12 -6.85 -15.61
N ALA A 140 -12.65 -8.11 -15.72
CA ALA A 140 -11.89 -8.56 -16.88
C ALA A 140 -12.70 -8.47 -18.17
N ARG A 141 -13.98 -8.83 -18.16
CA ARG A 141 -14.87 -8.69 -19.33
C ARG A 141 -15.06 -7.23 -19.76
N ARG A 142 -15.22 -6.32 -18.79
CA ARG A 142 -15.34 -4.86 -19.10
C ARG A 142 -14.06 -4.35 -19.76
N LEU A 143 -12.89 -4.67 -19.22
CA LEU A 143 -11.60 -4.27 -19.79
C LEU A 143 -11.37 -4.92 -21.17
N TYR A 144 -11.76 -6.18 -21.35
CA TYR A 144 -11.66 -6.87 -22.63
C TYR A 144 -12.53 -6.19 -23.68
N HIS A 145 -13.80 -5.92 -23.37
CA HIS A 145 -14.71 -5.22 -24.28
C HIS A 145 -14.15 -3.87 -24.71
N LEU A 146 -13.68 -3.06 -23.76
CA LEU A 146 -13.06 -1.77 -24.04
C LEU A 146 -11.83 -1.89 -24.94
N ALA A 147 -10.95 -2.84 -24.64
CA ALA A 147 -9.66 -2.97 -25.32
C ALA A 147 -9.80 -3.62 -26.70
N VAL A 148 -10.56 -4.71 -26.79
CA VAL A 148 -10.64 -5.54 -28.01
C VAL A 148 -11.77 -5.06 -28.93
N ASP A 149 -13.00 -4.93 -28.39
CA ASP A 149 -14.16 -4.67 -29.23
C ASP A 149 -14.25 -3.19 -29.64
N GLU A 150 -13.88 -2.26 -28.76
CA GLU A 150 -14.00 -0.83 -29.06
C GLU A 150 -12.68 -0.24 -29.61
N ILE A 151 -11.53 -0.50 -28.96
CA ILE A 151 -10.24 0.08 -29.35
C ILE A 151 -9.58 -0.76 -30.44
N GLY A 152 -9.84 -2.08 -30.48
CA GLY A 152 -9.31 -2.99 -31.51
C GLY A 152 -7.87 -3.45 -31.22
N LEU A 153 -7.51 -3.65 -29.96
CA LEU A 153 -6.32 -4.38 -29.58
C LEU A 153 -6.52 -5.88 -29.82
N PRO A 154 -5.50 -6.61 -30.30
CA PRO A 154 -5.63 -8.05 -30.41
C PRO A 154 -5.67 -8.71 -29.01
N PRO A 155 -6.49 -9.75 -28.78
CA PRO A 155 -6.61 -10.41 -27.46
C PRO A 155 -5.27 -10.77 -26.81
N HIS A 156 -4.31 -11.25 -27.59
CA HIS A 156 -2.97 -11.64 -27.10
C HIS A 156 -2.08 -10.45 -26.67
N ALA A 157 -2.52 -9.21 -26.87
CA ALA A 157 -1.87 -8.04 -26.29
C ALA A 157 -2.38 -7.72 -24.88
N LEU A 158 -3.47 -8.37 -24.43
CA LEU A 158 -3.97 -8.22 -23.06
C LEU A 158 -3.42 -9.33 -22.17
N ILE A 159 -2.89 -8.91 -21.01
CA ILE A 159 -2.33 -9.77 -19.98
C ILE A 159 -3.09 -9.46 -18.69
N PHE A 160 -4.09 -10.27 -18.32
CA PHE A 160 -4.90 -10.01 -17.14
C PHE A 160 -4.17 -10.36 -15.86
N ASP A 161 -4.18 -9.43 -14.90
CA ASP A 161 -3.73 -9.69 -13.53
C ASP A 161 -4.94 -9.77 -12.60
N PRO A 162 -5.30 -10.98 -12.13
CA PRO A 162 -6.40 -11.15 -11.22
C PRO A 162 -6.11 -10.69 -9.78
N LEU A 163 -5.01 -10.02 -9.55
CA LEU A 163 -4.51 -9.49 -8.28
C LEU A 163 -4.11 -10.57 -7.27
N THR A 164 -3.04 -10.29 -6.56
CA THR A 164 -2.54 -11.09 -5.44
C THR A 164 -2.65 -10.28 -4.16
N PHE A 165 -3.38 -10.80 -3.17
CA PHE A 165 -3.52 -10.20 -1.85
C PHE A 165 -2.61 -10.90 -0.86
N THR A 166 -2.06 -10.13 0.11
CA THR A 166 -1.23 -10.72 1.14
C THR A 166 -2.04 -11.60 2.09
N LEU A 167 -1.50 -12.78 2.40
CA LEU A 167 -2.05 -13.68 3.42
C LEU A 167 -1.54 -13.35 4.83
N ALA A 168 -0.60 -12.41 4.94
CA ALA A 168 0.05 -12.08 6.21
C ALA A 168 -0.79 -11.19 7.13
N THR A 169 -1.95 -10.70 6.69
CA THR A 169 -2.81 -9.85 7.53
C THR A 169 -3.51 -10.62 8.65
N GLY A 170 -3.76 -11.93 8.46
CA GLY A 170 -4.61 -12.72 9.36
C GLY A 170 -6.09 -12.31 9.34
N ASP A 171 -6.49 -11.43 8.41
CA ASP A 171 -7.89 -11.03 8.21
C ASP A 171 -8.69 -12.20 7.65
N PRO A 172 -9.76 -12.67 8.34
CA PRO A 172 -10.62 -13.73 7.85
C PRO A 172 -11.21 -13.46 6.46
N ALA A 173 -11.49 -12.20 6.13
CA ALA A 173 -12.01 -11.79 4.82
C ALA A 173 -10.99 -11.96 3.69
N SER A 174 -9.72 -12.14 4.02
CA SER A 174 -8.61 -12.35 3.07
C SER A 174 -8.07 -13.78 3.09
N ALA A 175 -8.60 -14.65 3.93
CA ALA A 175 -8.08 -16.02 4.10
C ALA A 175 -8.13 -16.85 2.81
N ASP A 176 -9.18 -16.70 1.99
CA ASP A 176 -9.34 -17.41 0.72
C ASP A 176 -8.75 -16.66 -0.49
N ALA A 177 -8.13 -15.51 -0.29
CA ALA A 177 -7.71 -14.63 -1.38
C ALA A 177 -6.73 -15.29 -2.37
N ALA A 178 -5.81 -16.14 -1.88
CA ALA A 178 -4.89 -16.89 -2.74
C ALA A 178 -5.63 -17.91 -3.59
N HIS A 179 -6.54 -18.68 -2.97
CA HIS A 179 -7.35 -19.68 -3.67
C HIS A 179 -8.26 -19.04 -4.72
N GLU A 180 -8.92 -17.92 -4.39
CA GLU A 180 -9.69 -17.13 -5.36
C GLU A 180 -8.85 -16.66 -6.55
N THR A 181 -7.62 -16.22 -6.30
CA THR A 181 -6.71 -15.81 -7.37
C THR A 181 -6.30 -16.97 -8.26
N LEU A 182 -5.95 -18.12 -7.68
CA LEU A 182 -5.60 -19.34 -8.44
C LEU A 182 -6.76 -19.83 -9.31
N ARG A 183 -8.01 -19.77 -8.81
CA ARG A 183 -9.21 -20.13 -9.57
C ARG A 183 -9.54 -19.13 -10.67
N ALA A 184 -9.22 -17.85 -10.48
CA ALA A 184 -9.50 -16.80 -11.46
C ALA A 184 -8.64 -16.94 -12.73
N ILE A 185 -7.41 -17.45 -12.64
CA ILE A 185 -6.52 -17.66 -13.79
C ILE A 185 -7.19 -18.48 -14.90
N PRO A 186 -7.57 -19.74 -14.69
CA PRO A 186 -8.24 -20.53 -15.71
C PRO A 186 -9.61 -19.97 -16.09
N ALA A 187 -10.35 -19.36 -15.16
CA ALA A 187 -11.66 -18.79 -15.43
C ALA A 187 -11.58 -17.62 -16.44
N ILE A 188 -10.60 -16.71 -16.27
CA ILE A 188 -10.37 -15.61 -17.21
C ILE A 188 -9.97 -16.14 -18.58
N LYS A 189 -9.03 -17.09 -18.67
CA LYS A 189 -8.58 -17.68 -19.95
C LYS A 189 -9.70 -18.42 -20.68
N ALA A 190 -10.57 -19.11 -19.95
CA ALA A 190 -11.72 -19.80 -20.53
C ALA A 190 -12.79 -18.83 -21.06
N ALA A 191 -13.03 -17.73 -20.34
CA ALA A 191 -14.07 -16.75 -20.71
C ALA A 191 -13.62 -15.77 -21.79
N LEU A 192 -12.32 -15.49 -21.90
CA LEU A 192 -11.71 -14.49 -22.78
C LEU A 192 -10.60 -15.15 -23.62
N PRO A 193 -10.97 -15.88 -24.71
CA PRO A 193 -9.99 -16.63 -25.49
C PRO A 193 -8.91 -15.74 -26.10
N GLY A 194 -7.66 -16.20 -26.03
CA GLY A 194 -6.51 -15.54 -26.63
C GLY A 194 -5.80 -14.52 -25.72
N VAL A 195 -6.34 -14.23 -24.51
CA VAL A 195 -5.64 -13.41 -23.54
C VAL A 195 -4.58 -14.19 -22.77
N LEU A 196 -3.64 -13.46 -22.18
CA LEU A 196 -2.64 -14.01 -21.25
C LEU A 196 -2.97 -13.59 -19.81
N THR A 197 -2.29 -14.22 -18.85
CA THR A 197 -2.44 -13.91 -17.43
C THR A 197 -1.09 -13.58 -16.79
N ASN A 198 -1.10 -12.66 -15.81
CA ASN A 198 0.04 -12.23 -15.01
C ASN A 198 -0.29 -12.27 -13.53
N LEU A 199 0.72 -12.34 -12.68
CA LEU A 199 0.59 -12.09 -11.23
C LEU A 199 1.82 -11.36 -10.69
N GLY A 200 1.57 -10.33 -9.86
CA GLY A 200 2.54 -9.79 -8.92
C GLY A 200 2.70 -10.73 -7.71
N VAL A 201 3.48 -11.79 -7.89
CA VAL A 201 3.56 -12.94 -6.94
C VAL A 201 4.01 -12.52 -5.55
N SER A 202 4.98 -11.60 -5.43
CA SER A 202 5.54 -11.18 -4.14
C SER A 202 4.54 -10.49 -3.21
N ASN A 203 3.41 -10.05 -3.72
CA ASN A 203 2.33 -9.45 -2.92
C ASN A 203 1.73 -10.44 -1.91
N ILE A 204 1.67 -11.75 -2.24
CA ILE A 204 1.08 -12.77 -1.35
C ILE A 204 1.77 -12.83 0.02
N SER A 205 3.05 -12.52 0.05
CA SER A 205 3.92 -12.63 1.22
C SER A 205 4.28 -11.29 1.84
N TYR A 206 3.68 -10.20 1.36
CA TYR A 206 3.97 -8.87 1.89
C TYR A 206 3.71 -8.81 3.40
N GLY A 207 4.69 -8.29 4.16
CA GLY A 207 4.63 -8.23 5.62
C GLY A 207 5.27 -9.41 6.36
N LEU A 208 5.71 -10.48 5.67
CA LEU A 208 6.46 -11.58 6.26
C LEU A 208 7.98 -11.34 6.24
N LYS A 209 8.72 -12.06 7.09
CA LYS A 209 10.21 -12.06 7.08
C LYS A 209 10.76 -12.72 5.79
N PRO A 210 11.96 -12.33 5.31
CA PRO A 210 12.50 -12.81 4.03
C PRO A 210 12.53 -14.33 3.83
N PRO A 211 12.89 -15.19 4.81
CA PRO A 211 12.84 -16.64 4.60
C PRO A 211 11.43 -17.17 4.32
N ALA A 212 10.43 -16.70 5.08
CA ALA A 212 9.03 -17.06 4.91
C ALA A 212 8.50 -16.56 3.55
N ARG A 213 8.88 -15.33 3.14
CA ARG A 213 8.52 -14.78 1.83
C ARG A 213 9.01 -15.63 0.68
N ARG A 214 10.27 -16.06 0.72
CA ARG A 214 10.85 -16.92 -0.33
C ARG A 214 10.03 -18.17 -0.55
N VAL A 215 9.69 -18.86 0.54
CA VAL A 215 8.92 -20.10 0.47
C VAL A 215 7.52 -19.85 -0.05
N LEU A 216 6.80 -18.90 0.54
CA LEU A 216 5.41 -18.63 0.14
C LEU A 216 5.30 -18.18 -1.32
N ASN A 217 6.20 -17.31 -1.79
CA ASN A 217 6.26 -16.90 -3.19
C ASN A 217 6.54 -18.08 -4.12
N SER A 218 7.46 -18.96 -3.76
CA SER A 218 7.84 -20.12 -4.57
C SER A 218 6.69 -21.12 -4.70
N VAL A 219 6.02 -21.45 -3.58
CA VAL A 219 4.89 -22.39 -3.57
C VAL A 219 3.68 -21.80 -4.30
N PHE A 220 3.38 -20.53 -4.08
CA PHE A 220 2.28 -19.85 -4.76
C PHE A 220 2.51 -19.75 -6.27
N LEU A 221 3.73 -19.42 -6.69
CA LEU A 221 4.10 -19.41 -8.12
C LEU A 221 3.92 -20.79 -8.75
N TYR A 222 4.34 -21.85 -8.08
CA TYR A 222 4.14 -23.21 -8.56
C TYR A 222 2.66 -23.51 -8.84
N HIS A 223 1.78 -23.25 -7.88
CA HIS A 223 0.34 -23.46 -8.06
C HIS A 223 -0.28 -22.53 -9.11
N ALA A 224 0.21 -21.32 -9.24
CA ALA A 224 -0.24 -20.39 -10.27
C ALA A 224 0.13 -20.89 -11.69
N VAL A 225 1.33 -21.44 -11.86
CA VAL A 225 1.76 -22.06 -13.12
C VAL A 225 0.91 -23.28 -13.46
N GLU A 226 0.64 -24.15 -12.48
CA GLU A 226 -0.28 -25.30 -12.64
C GLU A 226 -1.71 -24.86 -13.01
N ALA A 227 -2.14 -23.68 -12.52
CA ALA A 227 -3.42 -23.07 -12.88
C ALA A 227 -3.42 -22.44 -14.28
N GLY A 228 -2.26 -22.37 -14.98
CA GLY A 228 -2.13 -21.86 -16.33
C GLY A 228 -1.68 -20.40 -16.43
N LEU A 229 -0.97 -19.89 -15.42
CA LEU A 229 -0.36 -18.56 -15.44
C LEU A 229 0.70 -18.46 -16.55
N ASP A 230 0.68 -17.36 -17.33
CA ASP A 230 1.61 -17.16 -18.45
C ASP A 230 2.81 -16.28 -18.04
N VAL A 231 2.61 -15.30 -17.18
CA VAL A 231 3.63 -14.31 -16.76
C VAL A 231 3.62 -14.14 -15.25
N ALA A 232 4.79 -13.96 -14.64
CA ALA A 232 4.92 -13.66 -13.22
C ALA A 232 5.89 -12.50 -12.98
N ILE A 233 5.49 -11.52 -12.18
CA ILE A 233 6.37 -10.47 -11.66
C ILE A 233 6.95 -10.95 -10.34
N VAL A 234 8.25 -11.27 -10.34
CA VAL A 234 8.96 -11.85 -9.20
C VAL A 234 10.43 -11.40 -9.17
N ASN A 235 11.07 -11.55 -8.02
CA ASN A 235 12.53 -11.57 -7.95
C ASN A 235 13.04 -12.99 -8.29
N PRO A 236 13.62 -13.23 -9.48
CA PRO A 236 14.00 -14.58 -9.91
C PRO A 236 15.02 -15.24 -8.96
N ALA A 237 15.93 -14.45 -8.37
CA ALA A 237 16.94 -14.94 -7.44
C ALA A 237 16.39 -15.50 -6.11
N GLN A 238 15.08 -15.31 -5.85
CA GLN A 238 14.43 -15.72 -4.61
C GLN A 238 13.39 -16.81 -4.80
N ILE A 239 13.27 -17.37 -6.00
CA ILE A 239 12.37 -18.48 -6.29
C ILE A 239 13.12 -19.79 -6.15
N THR A 240 12.59 -20.69 -5.33
CA THR A 240 13.07 -22.05 -5.14
C THR A 240 12.08 -23.02 -5.81
N PRO A 241 12.51 -23.96 -6.64
CA PRO A 241 11.63 -24.96 -7.21
C PRO A 241 10.82 -25.68 -6.12
N TYR A 242 9.54 -25.93 -6.37
CA TYR A 242 8.64 -26.56 -5.39
C TYR A 242 9.16 -27.91 -4.91
N ALA A 243 9.75 -28.71 -5.84
CA ALA A 243 10.31 -30.02 -5.52
C ALA A 243 11.53 -29.96 -4.58
N ASP A 244 12.28 -28.87 -4.61
CA ASP A 244 13.49 -28.69 -3.78
C ASP A 244 13.18 -28.21 -2.35
N LEU A 245 11.93 -27.81 -2.09
CA LEU A 245 11.49 -27.43 -0.76
C LEU A 245 11.22 -28.67 0.11
N PRO A 246 11.61 -28.68 1.40
CA PRO A 246 11.25 -29.75 2.33
C PRO A 246 9.74 -29.96 2.41
N GLU A 247 9.28 -31.22 2.50
CA GLU A 247 7.86 -31.57 2.54
C GLU A 247 7.09 -30.83 3.63
N ALA A 248 7.64 -30.75 4.84
CA ALA A 248 7.03 -30.03 5.95
C ALA A 248 6.79 -28.54 5.64
N VAL A 249 7.73 -27.91 4.91
CA VAL A 249 7.64 -26.49 4.52
C VAL A 249 6.60 -26.31 3.41
N ARG A 250 6.56 -27.22 2.44
CA ARG A 250 5.53 -27.22 1.39
C ARG A 250 4.13 -27.33 2.00
N THR A 251 3.94 -28.32 2.90
CA THR A 251 2.65 -28.55 3.58
C THR A 251 2.18 -27.29 4.34
N LEU A 252 3.07 -26.60 5.05
CA LEU A 252 2.73 -25.37 5.76
C LEU A 252 2.31 -24.24 4.80
N ALA A 253 3.01 -24.10 3.68
CA ALA A 253 2.67 -23.09 2.67
C ALA A 253 1.37 -23.45 1.93
N ASP A 254 1.15 -24.71 1.58
CA ASP A 254 -0.07 -25.20 0.95
C ASP A 254 -1.29 -25.01 1.87
N ASP A 255 -1.16 -25.34 3.17
CA ASP A 255 -2.22 -25.11 4.15
C ASP A 255 -2.62 -23.63 4.20
N LEU A 256 -1.65 -22.73 4.10
CA LEU A 256 -1.88 -21.29 4.10
C LEU A 256 -2.52 -20.80 2.78
N ILE A 257 -2.00 -21.22 1.63
CA ILE A 257 -2.49 -20.81 0.30
C ILE A 257 -3.93 -21.27 0.07
N PHE A 258 -4.25 -22.51 0.47
CA PHE A 258 -5.57 -23.13 0.26
C PHE A 258 -6.49 -22.99 1.46
N ASN A 259 -6.10 -22.22 2.49
CA ASN A 259 -6.88 -22.01 3.72
C ASN A 259 -7.40 -23.32 4.33
N ARG A 260 -6.56 -24.37 4.37
CA ARG A 260 -6.95 -25.71 4.84
C ARG A 260 -7.16 -25.78 6.34
N ARG A 261 -6.67 -24.80 7.07
CA ARG A 261 -6.66 -24.76 8.55
C ARG A 261 -6.79 -23.34 9.06
N ALA A 262 -7.58 -23.14 10.10
CA ALA A 262 -7.72 -21.83 10.75
C ALA A 262 -6.40 -21.30 11.38
N ASP A 263 -5.49 -22.19 11.77
CA ASP A 263 -4.18 -21.87 12.36
C ASP A 263 -3.01 -21.89 11.33
N ALA A 264 -3.30 -21.87 10.02
CA ALA A 264 -2.28 -22.00 8.97
C ALA A 264 -1.23 -20.88 9.05
N LEU A 265 -1.65 -19.61 9.14
CA LEU A 265 -0.74 -18.46 9.22
C LEU A 265 0.11 -18.47 10.50
N PRO A 266 -0.43 -18.64 11.71
CA PRO A 266 0.37 -18.78 12.93
C PRO A 266 1.42 -19.88 12.83
N ARG A 267 1.06 -21.06 12.32
CA ARG A 267 1.99 -22.20 12.15
C ARG A 267 3.10 -21.88 11.15
N PHE A 268 2.74 -21.28 10.02
CA PHE A 268 3.71 -20.87 9.01
C PHE A 268 4.71 -19.85 9.59
N ILE A 269 4.23 -18.82 10.30
CA ILE A 269 5.07 -17.82 10.94
C ILE A 269 5.98 -18.48 12.01
N ALA A 270 5.43 -19.32 12.89
CA ALA A 270 6.17 -19.98 13.96
C ALA A 270 7.34 -20.84 13.43
N TYR A 271 7.15 -21.52 12.30
CA TYR A 271 8.21 -22.30 11.67
C TYR A 271 9.43 -21.43 11.30
N PHE A 272 9.19 -20.22 10.78
CA PHE A 272 10.26 -19.31 10.36
C PHE A 272 10.76 -18.36 11.46
N ALA A 273 10.05 -18.25 12.59
CA ALA A 273 10.51 -17.45 13.72
C ALA A 273 11.75 -18.05 14.40
N GLY A 274 11.93 -19.37 14.28
CA GLY A 274 12.97 -20.11 15.01
C GLY A 274 12.66 -20.24 16.50
N ALA A 275 13.33 -21.14 17.19
CA ALA A 275 13.16 -21.39 18.63
C ALA A 275 13.59 -20.22 19.53
N SER A 276 14.07 -19.10 18.99
CA SER A 276 14.54 -17.93 19.74
C SER A 276 13.45 -16.90 20.08
N GLU A 277 12.24 -17.00 19.52
CA GLU A 277 11.11 -16.14 19.90
C GLU A 277 10.08 -16.84 20.82
N ALA A 278 10.27 -18.09 21.15
CA ALA A 278 9.49 -18.82 22.16
C ALA A 278 10.00 -18.59 23.61
N GLY A 279 10.59 -17.41 23.85
CA GLY A 279 10.91 -16.95 25.20
C GLY A 279 9.73 -16.14 25.74
N GLU A 280 8.72 -16.80 26.32
CA GLU A 280 7.91 -16.18 27.36
C GLU A 280 8.84 -15.73 28.50
N VAL A 281 9.28 -14.46 28.43
CA VAL A 281 9.80 -13.81 29.64
C VAL A 281 8.57 -13.50 30.48
N PRO A 282 8.41 -14.09 31.70
CA PRO A 282 7.29 -13.79 32.58
C PRO A 282 7.25 -12.27 32.77
N ALA A 283 6.06 -11.68 32.67
CA ALA A 283 5.85 -10.30 33.08
C ALA A 283 6.43 -10.14 34.50
N GLY A 284 7.41 -9.25 34.66
CA GLY A 284 8.03 -8.99 35.97
C GLY A 284 6.93 -8.61 36.97
N ARG A 285 6.69 -9.45 37.96
CA ARG A 285 5.81 -9.11 39.08
C ARG A 285 6.45 -7.93 39.81
N GLY A 286 5.85 -6.72 39.61
CA GLY A 286 6.31 -5.48 40.23
C GLY A 286 6.56 -4.30 39.28
N ALA A 287 6.33 -4.46 37.97
CA ALA A 287 6.43 -3.31 37.04
C ALA A 287 5.24 -2.35 37.24
N HIS A 288 5.50 -1.04 37.14
CA HIS A 288 4.50 0.03 37.22
C HIS A 288 3.39 -0.15 36.16
N PRO A 289 2.11 0.15 36.45
CA PRO A 289 1.00 -0.02 35.49
C PRO A 289 1.27 0.54 34.10
N ARG A 290 1.91 1.72 34.03
CA ARG A 290 2.32 2.35 32.75
C ARG A 290 3.22 1.43 31.92
N GLN A 291 4.22 0.84 32.55
CA GLN A 291 5.16 -0.05 31.88
C GLN A 291 4.47 -1.34 31.45
N GLN A 292 3.54 -1.86 32.26
CA GLN A 292 2.78 -3.06 31.92
C GLN A 292 1.85 -2.81 30.72
N LEU A 293 1.19 -1.66 30.66
CA LEU A 293 0.32 -1.27 29.54
C LEU A 293 1.14 -1.06 28.26
N TYR A 294 2.27 -0.36 28.36
CA TYR A 294 3.22 -0.18 27.25
C TYR A 294 3.68 -1.53 26.68
N GLU A 295 4.13 -2.44 27.55
CA GLU A 295 4.58 -3.77 27.15
C GLU A 295 3.43 -4.66 26.64
N ALA A 296 2.19 -4.47 27.10
CA ALA A 296 1.04 -5.20 26.58
C ALA A 296 0.84 -4.92 25.08
N ILE A 297 1.03 -3.68 24.63
CA ILE A 297 0.98 -3.32 23.20
C ILE A 297 2.16 -3.95 22.46
N LEU A 298 3.40 -3.77 22.93
CA LEU A 298 4.59 -4.31 22.26
C LEU A 298 4.55 -5.84 22.14
N ARG A 299 4.05 -6.52 23.18
CA ARG A 299 3.92 -7.99 23.23
C ARG A 299 2.60 -8.51 22.69
N ARG A 300 1.73 -7.62 22.22
CA ARG A 300 0.43 -7.96 21.60
C ARG A 300 -0.52 -8.72 22.55
N ARG A 301 -0.42 -8.45 23.84
CA ARG A 301 -1.22 -9.11 24.87
C ARG A 301 -2.55 -8.39 25.06
N ARG A 302 -3.62 -8.95 24.50
CA ARG A 302 -4.97 -8.40 24.57
C ARG A 302 -5.62 -8.61 25.94
N GLU A 303 -5.32 -9.73 26.61
CA GLU A 303 -5.90 -10.08 27.91
C GLU A 303 -5.45 -9.12 29.02
N GLY A 304 -6.43 -8.57 29.75
CA GLY A 304 -6.20 -7.69 30.88
C GLY A 304 -5.80 -6.26 30.52
N VAL A 305 -5.86 -5.86 29.25
CA VAL A 305 -5.48 -4.51 28.84
C VAL A 305 -6.38 -3.44 29.44
N GLU A 306 -7.68 -3.70 29.58
CA GLU A 306 -8.65 -2.82 30.20
C GLU A 306 -8.30 -2.57 31.68
N ALA A 307 -7.97 -3.61 32.42
CA ALA A 307 -7.56 -3.49 33.83
C ALA A 307 -6.24 -2.70 33.99
N LEU A 308 -5.33 -2.81 33.01
CA LEU A 308 -4.11 -2.00 32.99
C LEU A 308 -4.41 -0.53 32.71
N VAL A 309 -5.37 -0.23 31.84
CA VAL A 309 -5.85 1.15 31.61
C VAL A 309 -6.46 1.70 32.89
N ASP A 310 -7.34 0.93 33.57
CA ASP A 310 -7.93 1.35 34.86
C ASP A 310 -6.85 1.61 35.93
N ALA A 311 -5.83 0.77 36.00
CA ALA A 311 -4.70 0.96 36.90
C ALA A 311 -3.91 2.23 36.59
N CYS A 312 -3.71 2.57 35.30
CA CYS A 312 -3.08 3.82 34.89
C CYS A 312 -3.94 5.04 35.26
N LEU A 313 -5.27 4.95 35.11
CA LEU A 313 -6.21 6.03 35.45
C LEU A 313 -6.26 6.35 36.96
N GLN A 314 -5.79 5.45 37.83
CA GLN A 314 -5.62 5.76 39.26
C GLN A 314 -4.46 6.73 39.53
N GLU A 315 -3.53 6.87 38.59
CA GLU A 315 -2.26 7.59 38.80
C GLU A 315 -2.11 8.81 37.87
N MET A 316 -2.89 8.84 36.75
CA MET A 316 -2.78 9.89 35.74
C MET A 316 -4.12 10.08 35.01
N ASP A 317 -4.29 11.21 34.37
CA ASP A 317 -5.48 11.45 33.57
C ASP A 317 -5.50 10.67 32.25
N ALA A 318 -6.67 10.58 31.64
CA ALA A 318 -6.86 9.78 30.42
C ALA A 318 -6.04 10.30 29.23
N LEU A 319 -5.84 11.63 29.11
CA LEU A 319 -5.00 12.23 28.07
C LEU A 319 -3.53 11.83 28.27
N ASP A 320 -3.05 11.84 29.51
CA ASP A 320 -1.70 11.42 29.83
C ASP A 320 -1.48 9.92 29.53
N VAL A 321 -2.44 9.04 29.87
CA VAL A 321 -2.36 7.62 29.48
C VAL A 321 -2.24 7.48 27.96
N LEU A 322 -3.06 8.20 27.20
CA LEU A 322 -3.01 8.18 25.72
C LEU A 322 -1.66 8.68 25.20
N ASN A 323 -1.24 9.85 25.64
CA ASN A 323 -0.10 10.56 25.07
C ASN A 323 1.26 10.02 25.52
N THR A 324 1.38 9.53 26.77
CA THR A 324 2.68 9.13 27.33
C THR A 324 2.88 7.61 27.38
N VAL A 325 1.82 6.81 27.21
CA VAL A 325 1.91 5.34 27.27
C VAL A 325 1.49 4.71 25.93
N LEU A 326 0.25 4.95 25.51
CA LEU A 326 -0.32 4.23 24.36
C LEU A 326 0.31 4.64 23.02
N LEU A 327 0.41 5.95 22.76
CA LEU A 327 0.99 6.48 21.52
C LEU A 327 2.48 6.15 21.37
N PRO A 328 3.33 6.34 22.39
CA PRO A 328 4.73 5.93 22.30
C PRO A 328 4.92 4.42 22.08
N ALA A 329 4.08 3.56 22.69
CA ALA A 329 4.14 2.12 22.46
C ALA A 329 3.81 1.77 21.00
N MET A 330 2.76 2.35 20.42
CA MET A 330 2.41 2.08 19.04
C MET A 330 3.42 2.67 18.05
N LYS A 331 4.03 3.82 18.39
CA LYS A 331 5.14 4.38 17.61
C LYS A 331 6.34 3.42 17.58
N GLU A 332 6.74 2.84 18.72
CA GLU A 332 7.82 1.85 18.77
C GLU A 332 7.51 0.62 17.92
N VAL A 333 6.25 0.13 17.92
CA VAL A 333 5.80 -0.94 17.02
C VAL A 333 6.02 -0.56 15.56
N GLY A 334 5.66 0.68 15.18
CA GLY A 334 5.86 1.21 13.82
C GLY A 334 7.35 1.33 13.44
N ASP A 335 8.19 1.84 14.34
CA ASP A 335 9.63 1.98 14.14
C ASP A 335 10.30 0.60 13.96
N ARG A 336 9.95 -0.39 14.78
CA ARG A 336 10.42 -1.79 14.66
C ARG A 336 9.95 -2.47 13.37
N PHE A 337 8.74 -2.18 12.91
CA PHE A 337 8.27 -2.66 11.62
C PHE A 337 9.07 -2.03 10.47
N GLY A 338 9.28 -0.72 10.51
CA GLY A 338 10.11 0.00 9.52
C GLY A 338 11.55 -0.49 9.48
N ALA A 339 12.12 -0.89 10.63
CA ALA A 339 13.43 -1.52 10.73
C ALA A 339 13.46 -3.00 10.28
N GLY A 340 12.29 -3.60 9.97
CA GLY A 340 12.18 -5.03 9.60
C GLY A 340 12.29 -6.00 10.77
N GLU A 341 12.22 -5.52 12.02
CA GLU A 341 12.27 -6.33 13.23
C GLU A 341 10.92 -7.00 13.54
N LEU A 342 9.81 -6.35 13.13
CA LEU A 342 8.46 -6.89 13.24
C LEU A 342 7.88 -7.19 11.86
N ILE A 343 6.94 -8.14 11.82
CA ILE A 343 6.16 -8.47 10.64
C ILE A 343 4.75 -7.89 10.72
N LEU A 344 4.12 -7.65 9.58
CA LEU A 344 2.81 -7.00 9.50
C LEU A 344 1.73 -7.64 10.42
N PRO A 345 1.58 -8.97 10.53
CA PRO A 345 0.62 -9.56 11.47
C PRO A 345 0.80 -9.10 12.92
N PHE A 346 2.03 -8.90 13.36
CA PHE A 346 2.32 -8.45 14.72
C PHE A 346 1.97 -6.97 14.92
N VAL A 347 2.13 -6.15 13.87
CA VAL A 347 1.68 -4.75 13.89
C VAL A 347 0.16 -4.68 14.02
N LEU A 348 -0.55 -5.52 13.27
CA LEU A 348 -2.02 -5.57 13.31
C LEU A 348 -2.53 -6.05 14.68
N GLN A 349 -1.89 -7.08 15.28
CA GLN A 349 -2.21 -7.52 16.64
C GLN A 349 -1.95 -6.43 17.69
N ALA A 350 -0.83 -5.69 17.57
CA ALA A 350 -0.55 -4.56 18.45
C ALA A 350 -1.61 -3.44 18.29
N ALA A 351 -2.03 -3.16 17.07
CA ALA A 351 -3.09 -2.20 16.79
C ALA A 351 -4.45 -2.63 17.38
N GLU A 352 -4.77 -3.93 17.42
CA GLU A 352 -5.96 -4.46 18.10
C GLU A 352 -5.90 -4.23 19.62
N VAL A 353 -4.74 -4.47 20.24
CA VAL A 353 -4.53 -4.18 21.67
C VAL A 353 -4.67 -2.69 21.95
N MET A 354 -4.05 -1.86 21.11
CA MET A 354 -4.17 -0.39 21.17
C MET A 354 -5.64 0.06 21.07
N ARG A 355 -6.37 -0.46 20.09
CA ARG A 355 -7.79 -0.13 19.88
C ARG A 355 -8.62 -0.46 21.11
N ALA A 356 -8.41 -1.63 21.70
CA ALA A 356 -9.11 -2.02 22.92
C ALA A 356 -8.80 -1.10 24.10
N ALA A 357 -7.53 -0.74 24.29
CA ALA A 357 -7.12 0.21 25.32
C ALA A 357 -7.78 1.58 25.12
N VAL A 358 -7.76 2.12 23.87
CA VAL A 358 -8.38 3.41 23.55
C VAL A 358 -9.89 3.37 23.71
N THR A 359 -10.58 2.31 23.27
CA THR A 359 -12.04 2.16 23.44
C THR A 359 -12.42 2.16 24.94
N HIS A 360 -11.62 1.51 25.78
CA HIS A 360 -11.84 1.51 27.24
C HIS A 360 -11.52 2.87 27.88
N LEU A 361 -10.54 3.60 27.33
CA LEU A 361 -10.13 4.92 27.78
C LEU A 361 -11.12 6.04 27.38
N GLU A 362 -11.81 5.88 26.25
CA GLU A 362 -12.68 6.91 25.63
C GLU A 362 -13.72 7.54 26.58
N PRO A 363 -14.42 6.78 27.46
CA PRO A 363 -15.36 7.35 28.43
C PRO A 363 -14.73 8.28 29.47
N HIS A 364 -13.41 8.16 29.67
CA HIS A 364 -12.64 8.92 30.67
C HIS A 364 -11.95 10.14 30.05
N LEU A 365 -11.99 10.28 28.73
CA LEU A 365 -11.47 11.46 28.04
C LEU A 365 -12.39 12.67 28.29
N PRO A 366 -11.85 13.88 28.44
CA PRO A 366 -12.65 15.07 28.67
C PRO A 366 -13.64 15.26 27.48
N ARG A 367 -14.94 15.34 27.80
CA ARG A 367 -15.95 15.71 26.82
C ARG A 367 -15.86 17.18 26.54
N GLN A 368 -15.87 17.53 25.25
CA GLN A 368 -15.77 18.92 24.81
C GLN A 368 -16.84 19.82 25.44
N THR A 369 -16.43 20.99 25.82
CA THR A 369 -17.31 22.18 25.93
C THR A 369 -17.75 22.63 24.55
N ASP A 370 -18.97 23.22 24.41
CA ASP A 370 -19.69 23.52 23.18
C ASP A 370 -18.98 24.42 22.13
N ALA A 371 -17.70 24.78 22.32
CA ALA A 371 -16.92 25.58 21.38
C ALA A 371 -15.84 24.73 20.72
N THR A 372 -16.02 24.38 19.45
CA THR A 372 -14.95 23.74 18.65
C THR A 372 -13.82 24.73 18.36
N LYS A 373 -12.56 24.26 18.42
CA LYS A 373 -11.39 25.00 17.99
C LYS A 373 -11.29 25.12 16.45
N GLY A 374 -12.07 24.33 15.73
CA GLY A 374 -12.14 24.30 14.27
C GLY A 374 -12.69 22.97 13.76
N THR A 375 -13.14 22.96 12.51
CA THR A 375 -13.76 21.82 11.83
C THR A 375 -12.82 21.29 10.76
N LEU A 376 -12.57 19.98 10.78
CA LEU A 376 -11.72 19.30 9.79
C LEU A 376 -12.47 18.19 9.05
N VAL A 377 -12.14 18.05 7.76
CA VAL A 377 -12.45 16.85 7.00
C VAL A 377 -11.20 15.99 6.93
N LEU A 378 -11.32 14.72 7.31
CA LEU A 378 -10.21 13.77 7.34
C LEU A 378 -10.54 12.56 6.45
N ALA A 379 -9.61 12.19 5.56
CA ALA A 379 -9.81 11.07 4.63
C ALA A 379 -8.52 10.31 4.34
N THR A 380 -8.64 9.00 4.14
CA THR A 380 -7.64 8.23 3.38
C THR A 380 -7.99 8.34 1.90
N VAL A 381 -7.04 8.81 1.10
CA VAL A 381 -7.26 9.13 -0.31
C VAL A 381 -7.71 7.92 -1.14
N PHE A 382 -8.31 8.19 -2.29
CA PHE A 382 -8.79 7.14 -3.20
C PHE A 382 -7.68 6.15 -3.58
N GLY A 383 -8.02 4.86 -3.62
CA GLY A 383 -7.09 3.76 -3.89
C GLY A 383 -6.25 3.32 -2.67
N ASP A 384 -6.32 4.03 -1.53
CA ASP A 384 -5.60 3.66 -0.31
C ASP A 384 -6.56 3.12 0.76
N VAL A 385 -6.24 1.95 1.32
CA VAL A 385 -7.06 1.25 2.32
C VAL A 385 -6.52 1.38 3.76
N HIS A 386 -5.38 2.03 3.93
CA HIS A 386 -4.67 2.11 5.20
C HIS A 386 -5.19 3.30 6.03
N ASP A 387 -5.92 3.02 7.10
CA ASP A 387 -6.59 4.04 7.91
C ASP A 387 -6.17 4.08 9.39
N ILE A 388 -5.30 3.17 9.85
CA ILE A 388 -4.89 3.10 11.27
C ILE A 388 -4.27 4.44 11.71
N GLY A 389 -3.31 4.97 10.94
CA GLY A 389 -2.68 6.25 11.24
C GLY A 389 -3.67 7.41 11.22
N LYS A 390 -4.58 7.44 10.24
CA LYS A 390 -5.63 8.45 10.12
C LYS A 390 -6.59 8.42 11.32
N ASN A 391 -7.01 7.23 11.75
CA ASN A 391 -7.93 7.07 12.89
C ASN A 391 -7.27 7.53 14.20
N LEU A 392 -5.96 7.34 14.33
CA LEU A 392 -5.19 7.86 15.45
C LEU A 392 -5.15 9.41 15.44
N VAL A 393 -4.88 10.01 14.29
CA VAL A 393 -4.92 11.48 14.10
C VAL A 393 -6.31 12.02 14.46
N LYS A 394 -7.39 11.38 13.97
CA LYS A 394 -8.77 11.73 14.33
C LYS A 394 -8.96 11.77 15.85
N THR A 395 -8.58 10.69 16.54
CA THR A 395 -8.77 10.58 18.00
C THR A 395 -8.06 11.73 18.73
N ILE A 396 -6.83 12.04 18.33
CA ILE A 396 -6.04 13.11 18.95
C ILE A 396 -6.67 14.48 18.68
N LEU A 397 -7.07 14.77 17.45
CA LEU A 397 -7.68 16.05 17.08
C LEU A 397 -9.01 16.28 17.82
N VAL A 398 -9.87 15.23 17.87
CA VAL A 398 -11.14 15.32 18.63
C VAL A 398 -10.88 15.58 20.11
N ASN A 399 -9.91 14.90 20.72
CA ASN A 399 -9.57 15.09 22.13
C ASN A 399 -8.94 16.46 22.44
N ASN A 400 -8.40 17.13 21.42
CA ASN A 400 -7.83 18.47 21.56
C ASN A 400 -8.81 19.59 21.13
N GLY A 401 -10.10 19.28 20.98
CA GLY A 401 -11.15 20.29 20.80
C GLY A 401 -11.52 20.57 19.35
N TYR A 402 -11.11 19.76 18.39
CA TYR A 402 -11.49 19.90 16.98
C TYR A 402 -12.69 19.02 16.62
N THR A 403 -13.58 19.52 15.77
CA THR A 403 -14.62 18.73 15.14
C THR A 403 -14.07 18.05 13.91
N VAL A 404 -14.09 16.71 13.87
CA VAL A 404 -13.51 15.94 12.76
C VAL A 404 -14.56 15.13 12.02
N HIS A 405 -14.77 15.46 10.74
CA HIS A 405 -15.58 14.70 9.80
C HIS A 405 -14.71 13.67 9.08
N ASP A 406 -14.71 12.45 9.59
CA ASP A 406 -13.94 11.34 9.03
C ASP A 406 -14.72 10.66 7.90
N LEU A 407 -14.23 10.75 6.67
CA LEU A 407 -14.84 10.13 5.49
C LEU A 407 -14.44 8.67 5.28
N GLY A 408 -13.54 8.14 6.12
CA GLY A 408 -13.07 6.78 5.99
C GLY A 408 -11.91 6.64 5.02
N LYS A 409 -11.91 5.56 4.24
CA LYS A 409 -10.84 5.18 3.30
C LYS A 409 -11.34 5.12 1.86
N GLN A 410 -10.40 5.19 0.91
CA GLN A 410 -10.68 5.17 -0.53
C GLN A 410 -11.64 6.29 -0.97
N VAL A 411 -11.47 7.49 -0.41
CA VAL A 411 -12.40 8.60 -0.62
C VAL A 411 -12.03 9.36 -1.89
N PRO A 412 -12.95 9.50 -2.86
CA PRO A 412 -12.72 10.30 -4.06
C PRO A 412 -12.48 11.78 -3.73
N VAL A 413 -11.62 12.43 -4.52
CA VAL A 413 -11.27 13.85 -4.34
C VAL A 413 -12.50 14.75 -4.30
N SER A 414 -13.48 14.53 -5.19
CA SER A 414 -14.72 15.30 -5.21
C SER A 414 -15.48 15.20 -3.88
N ALA A 415 -15.60 14.00 -3.32
CA ALA A 415 -16.31 13.79 -2.05
C ALA A 415 -15.61 14.47 -0.87
N ILE A 416 -14.27 14.52 -0.88
CA ILE A 416 -13.49 15.23 0.14
C ILE A 416 -13.78 16.74 0.08
N VAL A 417 -13.70 17.32 -1.12
CA VAL A 417 -13.90 18.76 -1.31
C VAL A 417 -15.36 19.16 -1.12
N ASP A 418 -16.31 18.36 -1.60
CA ASP A 418 -17.74 18.60 -1.40
C ASP A 418 -18.09 18.59 0.09
N LYS A 419 -17.54 17.65 0.86
CA LYS A 419 -17.77 17.59 2.30
C LYS A 419 -17.13 18.75 3.03
N ALA A 420 -15.94 19.20 2.62
CA ALA A 420 -15.30 20.36 3.22
C ALA A 420 -16.15 21.63 3.04
N ILE A 421 -16.76 21.80 1.89
CA ILE A 421 -17.71 22.91 1.62
C ILE A 421 -18.97 22.75 2.49
N GLU A 422 -19.59 21.57 2.51
CA GLU A 422 -20.82 21.27 3.24
C GLU A 422 -20.70 21.61 4.73
N VAL A 423 -19.58 21.21 5.36
CA VAL A 423 -19.37 21.41 6.80
C VAL A 423 -18.62 22.70 7.12
N GLN A 424 -18.34 23.52 6.13
CA GLN A 424 -17.54 24.74 6.27
C GLN A 424 -16.20 24.46 7.00
N ALA A 425 -15.47 23.44 6.52
CA ALA A 425 -14.24 23.02 7.15
C ALA A 425 -13.18 24.12 7.16
N ASP A 426 -12.42 24.19 8.24
CA ASP A 426 -11.28 25.10 8.42
C ASP A 426 -9.98 24.49 7.86
N ALA A 427 -9.92 23.15 7.73
CA ALA A 427 -8.78 22.44 7.15
C ALA A 427 -9.19 21.05 6.61
N ILE A 428 -8.33 20.47 5.77
CA ILE A 428 -8.46 19.11 5.24
C ILE A 428 -7.24 18.29 5.63
N GLY A 429 -7.45 17.07 6.14
CA GLY A 429 -6.37 16.10 6.42
C GLY A 429 -6.45 14.91 5.47
N LEU A 430 -5.33 14.60 4.80
CA LEU A 430 -5.21 13.53 3.82
C LEU A 430 -4.16 12.51 4.26
N SER A 431 -4.50 11.22 4.16
CA SER A 431 -3.58 10.12 4.48
C SER A 431 -3.35 9.23 3.25
N ALA A 432 -2.08 8.88 2.98
CA ALA A 432 -1.69 7.88 1.98
C ALA A 432 -0.47 7.08 2.44
N LEU A 433 -0.54 5.76 2.28
CA LEU A 433 0.57 4.86 2.60
C LEU A 433 1.43 4.52 1.38
N LEU A 434 0.84 4.53 0.18
CA LEU A 434 1.49 4.13 -1.06
C LEU A 434 1.88 5.36 -1.90
N VAL A 435 3.04 5.26 -2.59
CA VAL A 435 3.49 6.31 -3.53
C VAL A 435 2.46 6.51 -4.65
N ALA A 436 1.90 5.41 -5.17
CA ALA A 436 0.89 5.47 -6.23
C ALA A 436 -0.36 6.27 -5.82
N THR A 437 -0.80 6.12 -4.57
CA THR A 437 -2.00 6.82 -4.06
C THR A 437 -1.72 8.26 -3.63
N SER A 438 -0.47 8.62 -3.36
CA SER A 438 -0.09 10.01 -3.01
C SER A 438 -0.45 11.02 -4.10
N ALA A 439 -0.53 10.60 -5.37
CA ALA A 439 -0.97 11.45 -6.47
C ALA A 439 -2.39 12.02 -6.26
N GLN A 440 -3.26 11.32 -5.51
CA GLN A 440 -4.60 11.80 -5.18
C GLN A 440 -4.58 13.05 -4.27
N MET A 441 -3.54 13.20 -3.44
CA MET A 441 -3.37 14.42 -2.62
C MET A 441 -3.11 15.64 -3.50
N ARG A 442 -2.28 15.49 -4.54
CA ARG A 442 -2.05 16.56 -5.55
C ARG A 442 -3.35 16.92 -6.26
N LEU A 443 -4.11 15.93 -6.72
CA LEU A 443 -5.39 16.16 -7.37
C LEU A 443 -6.41 16.85 -6.43
N CYS A 444 -6.36 16.58 -5.14
CA CYS A 444 -7.20 17.28 -4.15
C CYS A 444 -6.82 18.78 -4.05
N VAL A 445 -5.54 19.08 -4.01
CA VAL A 445 -5.05 20.48 -3.99
C VAL A 445 -5.44 21.22 -5.28
N GLU A 446 -5.27 20.59 -6.44
CA GLU A 446 -5.68 21.14 -7.75
C GLU A 446 -7.19 21.40 -7.81
N GLU A 447 -8.01 20.50 -7.24
CA GLU A 447 -9.46 20.67 -7.18
C GLU A 447 -9.87 21.80 -6.25
N LEU A 448 -9.19 21.99 -5.10
CA LEU A 448 -9.40 23.14 -4.22
C LEU A 448 -9.08 24.45 -4.93
N GLN A 449 -7.94 24.54 -5.63
CA GLN A 449 -7.58 25.72 -6.43
C GLN A 449 -8.62 26.00 -7.51
N ARG A 450 -9.06 24.97 -8.24
CA ARG A 450 -10.08 25.10 -9.29
C ARG A 450 -11.40 25.65 -8.76
N ARG A 451 -11.75 25.32 -7.50
CA ARG A 451 -12.97 25.82 -6.82
C ARG A 451 -12.77 27.12 -6.07
N GLY A 452 -11.56 27.69 -6.05
CA GLY A 452 -11.23 28.94 -5.36
C GLY A 452 -11.29 28.82 -3.83
N LEU A 453 -10.88 27.66 -3.30
CA LEU A 453 -10.87 27.37 -1.85
C LEU A 453 -9.43 27.38 -1.33
N ASP A 454 -9.15 28.21 -0.33
CA ASP A 454 -7.81 28.37 0.26
C ASP A 454 -7.69 27.67 1.63
N LEU A 455 -8.24 26.45 1.74
CA LEU A 455 -8.19 25.66 2.97
C LEU A 455 -6.79 25.05 3.19
N PRO A 456 -6.21 25.15 4.41
CA PRO A 456 -5.00 24.41 4.76
C PRO A 456 -5.17 22.90 4.53
N VAL A 457 -4.20 22.28 3.86
CA VAL A 457 -4.20 20.83 3.61
C VAL A 457 -3.08 20.17 4.38
N LEU A 458 -3.41 19.31 5.33
CA LEU A 458 -2.47 18.49 6.08
C LEU A 458 -2.29 17.16 5.37
N VAL A 459 -1.06 16.77 5.11
CA VAL A 459 -0.74 15.52 4.41
C VAL A 459 0.18 14.65 5.26
N GLY A 460 -0.17 13.37 5.39
CA GLY A 460 0.59 12.41 6.18
C GLY A 460 0.50 10.99 5.65
N GLY A 461 1.32 10.10 6.21
CA GLY A 461 1.41 8.69 5.85
C GLY A 461 2.81 8.30 5.39
N ALA A 462 3.09 6.99 5.34
CA ALA A 462 4.45 6.47 5.13
C ALA A 462 5.08 6.83 3.77
N ALA A 463 4.27 7.09 2.75
CA ALA A 463 4.75 7.52 1.44
C ALA A 463 5.00 9.03 1.34
N ILE A 464 4.60 9.82 2.34
CA ILE A 464 4.61 11.28 2.29
C ILE A 464 5.85 11.81 3.01
N ASN A 465 6.41 12.90 2.47
CA ASN A 465 7.58 13.58 3.03
C ASN A 465 7.49 15.11 2.81
N PRO A 466 8.33 15.91 3.49
CA PRO A 466 8.28 17.37 3.37
C PRO A 466 8.45 17.89 1.94
N ALA A 467 9.31 17.25 1.13
CA ALA A 467 9.55 17.67 -0.25
C ALA A 467 8.30 17.45 -1.14
N PHE A 468 7.54 16.39 -0.89
CA PHE A 468 6.28 16.14 -1.55
C PHE A 468 5.24 17.23 -1.22
N ALA A 469 5.05 17.52 0.08
CA ALA A 469 4.11 18.55 0.52
C ALA A 469 4.46 19.94 -0.06
N GLN A 470 5.74 20.31 -0.02
CA GLN A 470 6.23 21.56 -0.61
C GLN A 470 5.95 21.64 -2.11
N ARG A 471 6.18 20.54 -2.85
CA ARG A 471 5.96 20.51 -4.30
C ARG A 471 4.49 20.66 -4.67
N ILE A 472 3.57 19.92 -4.02
CA ILE A 472 2.15 20.03 -4.36
C ILE A 472 1.49 21.29 -3.82
N GLY A 473 2.12 21.98 -2.86
CA GLY A 473 1.64 23.23 -2.29
C GLY A 473 2.31 24.49 -2.84
N ALA A 474 3.23 24.38 -3.83
CA ALA A 474 4.06 25.50 -4.29
C ALA A 474 3.25 26.71 -4.78
N ASP A 475 2.13 26.47 -5.47
CA ASP A 475 1.27 27.51 -6.06
C ASP A 475 -0.12 27.55 -5.40
N TYR A 476 -0.28 26.93 -4.23
CA TYR A 476 -1.56 26.83 -3.53
C TYR A 476 -1.64 27.80 -2.34
N ALA A 477 -2.59 28.75 -2.38
CA ALA A 477 -2.72 29.81 -1.38
C ALA A 477 -3.06 29.29 0.04
N GLY A 478 -3.85 28.21 0.15
CA GLY A 478 -4.19 27.58 1.44
C GLY A 478 -3.01 26.90 2.14
N GLY A 479 -1.98 26.56 1.40
CA GLY A 479 -0.79 25.86 1.89
C GLY A 479 -0.99 24.36 2.11
N VAL A 480 0.09 23.58 1.92
CA VAL A 480 0.13 22.14 2.17
C VAL A 480 1.20 21.83 3.22
N TYR A 481 0.81 21.13 4.27
CA TYR A 481 1.62 20.90 5.45
C TYR A 481 1.88 19.42 5.67
N TYR A 482 3.15 19.03 5.64
CA TYR A 482 3.55 17.67 6.01
C TYR A 482 3.41 17.48 7.52
N CYS A 483 2.66 16.46 7.91
CA CYS A 483 2.49 16.04 9.29
C CYS A 483 3.03 14.62 9.45
N LYS A 484 4.14 14.47 10.16
CA LYS A 484 4.75 13.18 10.46
C LYS A 484 3.86 12.35 11.37
N ASP A 485 3.18 13.00 12.29
CA ASP A 485 2.29 12.42 13.29
C ASP A 485 1.15 13.38 13.65
N ALA A 486 0.31 12.98 14.59
CA ALA A 486 -0.83 13.74 15.02
C ALA A 486 -0.47 15.04 15.79
N PHE A 487 0.70 15.09 16.42
CA PHE A 487 1.16 16.27 17.14
C PHE A 487 1.65 17.35 16.18
N ASP A 488 2.29 16.94 15.08
CA ASP A 488 2.59 17.88 13.98
C ASP A 488 1.30 18.45 13.39
N ALA A 489 0.24 17.63 13.24
CA ALA A 489 -1.06 18.11 12.77
C ALA A 489 -1.68 19.14 13.73
N LEU A 490 -1.66 18.87 15.03
CA LEU A 490 -2.12 19.83 16.06
C LEU A 490 -1.36 21.14 15.98
N ARG A 491 -0.03 21.09 15.96
CA ARG A 491 0.81 22.30 15.89
C ARG A 491 0.49 23.15 14.66
N VAL A 492 0.35 22.51 13.50
CA VAL A 492 -0.01 23.22 12.26
C VAL A 492 -1.39 23.89 12.36
N LEU A 493 -2.37 23.19 12.94
CA LEU A 493 -3.72 23.73 13.12
C LEU A 493 -3.74 24.91 14.10
N GLU A 494 -3.03 24.81 15.22
CA GLU A 494 -2.91 25.90 16.19
C GLU A 494 -2.26 27.15 15.58
N GLU A 495 -1.18 26.95 14.81
CA GLU A 495 -0.50 28.04 14.10
C GLU A 495 -1.37 28.70 13.02
N ARG A 496 -2.23 27.94 12.34
CA ARG A 496 -3.01 28.41 11.18
C ARG A 496 -4.40 28.91 11.53
N LEU A 497 -5.05 28.32 12.52
CA LEU A 497 -6.39 28.72 12.95
C LEU A 497 -6.37 29.73 14.11
N GLY A 498 -5.18 30.10 14.60
CA GLY A 498 -5.02 31.21 15.53
C GLY A 498 -5.42 30.91 16.98
N HIS A 499 -5.41 29.65 17.39
CA HIS A 499 -5.65 29.25 18.78
C HIS A 499 -4.32 28.89 19.44
N PRO A 500 -3.70 29.80 20.26
CA PRO A 500 -2.51 29.42 21.03
C PRO A 500 -2.84 28.35 22.06
N ALA A 501 -1.86 27.47 22.30
CA ALA A 501 -1.91 26.33 23.22
C ALA A 501 -2.27 26.71 24.65
#